data_060ac198821f07acc836d3cf5ab33a69
#
_entry.id   060ac198821f07acc836d3cf5ab33a69
#
_cell.length_a   1.000
_cell.length_b   1.000
_cell.length_c   1.000
_cell.angle_alpha   90.00
_cell.angle_beta   90.00
_cell.angle_gamma   90.00
#
_symmetry.space_group_name_H-M   'P 1'
#
loop_
_entity.id
_entity.type
_entity.pdbx_description
1 polymer ?
#
loop_
_entity_poly.entity_id
_entity_poly.type
_entity_poly.pdbx_seq_one_letter_code
_entity_poly.pdbx_strand_id
1 'polypeptide(L)'
;MPSRSADNDGKVEFIPANARGLYLPDGIASYKWKGRTFLVLANEGDFREDNADRSAAGSAPFSAAAPLDRLRISNVDSSPGNLYAAGARSMSIRDAEGTLVFDSGSTLDTEAHKRGVYDDGRSRDKGVEPEGVALIDIAGRTYAFVRLERTTSSAVAVFDVTNPYEARFLDMIVTPGDLAPEGLAAYKFRGDVYLAIANEVQASGATSTHTTLYRVDRTGR
;
A
#
# COMPACT_ATOMS: atom_id res chain seq x y z
N MET A 1 -2.21 1.55 17.26
CA MET A 1 -2.67 0.82 16.05
C MET A 1 -3.00 1.83 14.97
N PRO A 2 -2.69 1.57 13.70
CA PRO A 2 -3.03 2.52 12.64
C PRO A 2 -4.55 2.70 12.55
N SER A 3 -4.98 3.93 12.26
CA SER A 3 -6.38 4.22 11.97
C SER A 3 -6.74 3.67 10.59
N ARG A 4 -7.95 3.17 10.41
CA ARG A 4 -8.46 2.66 9.13
C ARG A 4 -9.95 2.91 8.98
N SER A 5 -10.42 3.11 7.75
CA SER A 5 -11.81 2.89 7.43
C SER A 5 -12.04 1.39 7.30
N ALA A 6 -13.16 0.87 7.80
CA ALA A 6 -13.32 -0.57 8.02
C ALA A 6 -14.67 -1.16 7.60
N ASP A 7 -15.62 -0.35 7.19
CA ASP A 7 -17.02 -0.76 7.14
C ASP A 7 -17.72 -0.62 5.78
N ASN A 8 -17.11 0.03 4.79
CA ASN A 8 -17.68 0.20 3.44
C ASN A 8 -19.13 0.70 3.53
N ASP A 9 -19.34 1.81 4.21
CA ASP A 9 -20.67 2.40 4.43
C ASP A 9 -20.95 3.65 3.57
N GLY A 10 -20.01 3.99 2.68
CA GLY A 10 -20.03 5.18 1.82
C GLY A 10 -19.38 6.39 2.47
N LYS A 11 -18.72 6.22 3.62
CA LYS A 11 -17.95 7.25 4.30
C LYS A 11 -16.56 6.72 4.63
N VAL A 12 -15.57 7.56 4.50
CA VAL A 12 -14.19 7.21 4.87
C VAL A 12 -13.87 7.83 6.22
N GLU A 13 -13.87 7.00 7.25
CA GLU A 13 -13.57 7.41 8.62
C GLU A 13 -12.40 6.62 9.18
N PHE A 14 -11.25 7.29 9.37
CA PHE A 14 -10.06 6.64 9.94
C PHE A 14 -10.16 6.58 11.46
N ILE A 15 -10.61 5.44 11.96
CA ILE A 15 -10.75 5.18 13.39
C ILE A 15 -9.61 4.29 13.90
N PRO A 16 -9.22 4.43 15.19
CA PRO A 16 -8.35 3.46 15.83
C PRO A 16 -9.05 2.09 15.89
N ALA A 17 -8.54 1.12 15.14
CA ALA A 17 -9.14 -0.21 15.10
C ALA A 17 -8.42 -1.15 16.06
N ASN A 18 -9.16 -1.85 16.93
CA ASN A 18 -8.63 -2.94 17.75
C ASN A 18 -8.50 -4.22 16.90
N ALA A 19 -7.78 -4.10 15.79
CA ALA A 19 -7.46 -5.20 14.90
C ALA A 19 -6.02 -5.04 14.41
N ARG A 20 -5.30 -6.14 14.25
CA ARG A 20 -3.97 -6.18 13.66
C ARG A 20 -4.10 -6.44 12.16
N GLY A 21 -3.33 -5.72 11.33
CA GLY A 21 -3.24 -6.02 9.92
C GLY A 21 -2.18 -7.10 9.68
N LEU A 22 -2.53 -8.12 8.91
CA LEU A 22 -1.56 -9.09 8.39
C LEU A 22 -0.73 -8.39 7.32
N TYR A 23 0.59 -8.50 7.43
CA TYR A 23 1.50 -7.86 6.47
C TYR A 23 1.38 -8.49 5.08
N LEU A 24 1.61 -9.79 4.98
CA LEU A 24 1.55 -10.59 3.75
C LEU A 24 2.01 -9.77 2.54
N PRO A 25 3.31 -9.39 2.48
CA PRO A 25 3.79 -8.48 1.46
C PRO A 25 3.73 -9.13 0.09
N ASP A 26 3.26 -8.37 -0.92
CA ASP A 26 3.29 -8.78 -2.30
C ASP A 26 4.62 -8.40 -2.96
N GLY A 27 4.98 -7.14 -2.92
CA GLY A 27 6.21 -6.62 -3.52
C GLY A 27 7.35 -6.40 -2.54
N ILE A 28 8.57 -6.71 -3.00
CA ILE A 28 9.80 -6.52 -2.23
C ILE A 28 10.91 -5.94 -3.11
N ALA A 29 11.65 -4.97 -2.57
CA ALA A 29 12.89 -4.47 -3.15
C ALA A 29 13.95 -4.31 -2.06
N SER A 30 15.22 -4.24 -2.45
CA SER A 30 16.32 -4.11 -1.49
C SER A 30 17.30 -3.02 -1.86
N TYR A 31 17.91 -2.41 -0.85
CA TYR A 31 18.98 -1.43 -1.03
C TYR A 31 20.01 -1.54 0.09
N LYS A 32 21.12 -0.84 -0.08
CA LYS A 32 22.17 -0.77 0.95
C LYS A 32 22.26 0.63 1.55
N TRP A 33 22.31 0.69 2.87
CA TRP A 33 22.62 1.91 3.61
C TRP A 33 23.71 1.64 4.64
N LYS A 34 24.79 2.41 4.60
CA LYS A 34 25.99 2.24 5.46
C LYS A 34 26.51 0.80 5.48
N GLY A 35 26.52 0.13 4.32
CA GLY A 35 27.00 -1.24 4.16
C GLY A 35 26.04 -2.34 4.60
N ARG A 36 24.90 -2.02 5.21
CA ARG A 36 23.87 -2.98 5.61
C ARG A 36 22.76 -3.06 4.55
N THR A 37 22.18 -4.23 4.39
CA THR A 37 21.03 -4.44 3.49
C THR A 37 19.73 -4.18 4.22
N PHE A 38 18.81 -3.49 3.53
CA PHE A 38 17.44 -3.25 3.96
C PHE A 38 16.47 -3.69 2.88
N LEU A 39 15.32 -4.20 3.30
CA LEU A 39 14.24 -4.68 2.46
C LEU A 39 13.07 -3.71 2.60
N VAL A 40 12.55 -3.23 1.47
CA VAL A 40 11.33 -2.41 1.40
C VAL A 40 10.21 -3.30 0.89
N LEU A 41 9.09 -3.35 1.61
CA LEU A 41 7.99 -4.24 1.34
C LEU A 41 6.68 -3.43 1.16
N ALA A 42 5.91 -3.80 0.16
CA ALA A 42 4.53 -3.36 0.00
C ALA A 42 3.61 -4.40 0.68
N ASN A 43 2.92 -4.00 1.73
CA ASN A 43 2.17 -4.91 2.60
C ASN A 43 0.69 -4.89 2.20
N GLU A 44 0.37 -5.61 1.14
CA GLU A 44 -0.99 -5.77 0.62
C GLU A 44 -1.89 -6.47 1.64
N GLY A 45 -1.40 -7.60 2.16
CA GLY A 45 -2.10 -8.40 3.15
C GLY A 45 -3.20 -9.26 2.56
N ASP A 46 -3.01 -9.79 1.36
CA ASP A 46 -3.99 -10.68 0.77
C ASP A 46 -4.09 -11.98 1.57
N PHE A 47 -5.30 -12.51 1.67
CA PHE A 47 -5.53 -13.84 2.19
C PHE A 47 -5.22 -14.87 1.10
N ARG A 48 -5.04 -16.13 1.49
CA ARG A 48 -5.11 -17.22 0.54
C ARG A 48 -6.44 -17.15 -0.23
N GLU A 49 -6.46 -17.60 -1.46
CA GLU A 49 -7.63 -17.50 -2.37
C GLU A 49 -8.90 -18.15 -1.84
N ASP A 50 -8.80 -18.99 -0.82
CA ASP A 50 -9.95 -19.65 -0.22
C ASP A 50 -10.78 -18.64 0.61
N ASN A 51 -11.98 -18.36 0.13
CA ASN A 51 -12.95 -17.54 0.87
C ASN A 51 -13.33 -18.14 2.22
N ALA A 52 -13.07 -19.44 2.47
CA ALA A 52 -13.27 -20.08 3.76
C ALA A 52 -12.31 -19.57 4.85
N ASP A 53 -11.17 -18.99 4.48
CA ASP A 53 -10.18 -18.47 5.42
C ASP A 53 -10.54 -17.08 5.98
N ARG A 54 -11.64 -16.47 5.54
CA ARG A 54 -12.05 -15.12 5.95
C ARG A 54 -13.51 -15.00 6.32
N SER A 55 -13.78 -14.15 7.30
CA SER A 55 -15.14 -13.81 7.76
C SER A 55 -15.28 -12.31 8.02
N ALA A 56 -16.51 -11.84 8.14
CA ALA A 56 -16.76 -10.54 8.75
C ALA A 56 -16.53 -10.62 10.27
N ALA A 57 -15.89 -9.64 10.86
CA ALA A 57 -15.56 -9.63 12.29
C ALA A 57 -16.80 -9.65 13.19
N GLY A 58 -17.95 -9.19 12.71
CA GLY A 58 -19.23 -9.27 13.43
C GLY A 58 -19.84 -10.68 13.46
N SER A 59 -19.35 -11.60 12.63
CA SER A 59 -19.84 -12.98 12.61
C SER A 59 -19.37 -13.78 13.83
N ALA A 60 -20.18 -14.79 14.24
CA ALA A 60 -19.73 -15.71 15.27
C ALA A 60 -18.51 -16.52 14.81
N PRO A 61 -17.55 -16.84 15.68
CA PRO A 61 -17.53 -16.56 17.13
C PRO A 61 -16.95 -15.17 17.50
N PHE A 62 -16.53 -14.35 16.55
CA PHE A 62 -15.76 -13.11 16.79
C PHE A 62 -16.62 -11.99 17.36
N SER A 63 -17.83 -11.79 16.82
CA SER A 63 -18.88 -10.91 17.36
C SER A 63 -18.44 -9.47 17.62
N ALA A 64 -17.58 -8.90 16.76
CA ALA A 64 -17.17 -7.51 16.88
C ALA A 64 -18.36 -6.58 16.62
N ALA A 65 -18.41 -5.49 17.42
CA ALA A 65 -19.41 -4.45 17.21
C ALA A 65 -19.01 -3.47 16.10
N ALA A 66 -19.97 -2.69 15.60
CA ALA A 66 -19.71 -1.59 14.69
C ALA A 66 -18.67 -0.62 15.30
N PRO A 67 -17.82 0.00 14.49
CA PRO A 67 -17.75 -0.06 13.03
C PRO A 67 -16.85 -1.20 12.50
N LEU A 68 -16.43 -2.15 13.32
CA LEU A 68 -15.54 -3.25 12.90
C LEU A 68 -16.30 -4.50 12.46
N ASP A 69 -17.60 -4.56 12.67
CA ASP A 69 -18.43 -5.74 12.40
C ASP A 69 -18.35 -6.24 10.95
N ARG A 70 -18.13 -5.34 10.00
CA ARG A 70 -18.00 -5.65 8.56
C ARG A 70 -16.55 -5.92 8.11
N LEU A 71 -15.55 -5.62 8.95
CA LEU A 71 -14.14 -5.81 8.64
C LEU A 71 -13.85 -7.29 8.32
N ARG A 72 -13.14 -7.53 7.21
CA ARG A 72 -12.70 -8.87 6.84
C ARG A 72 -11.50 -9.28 7.69
N ILE A 73 -11.62 -10.43 8.34
CA ILE A 73 -10.61 -10.99 9.24
C ILE A 73 -10.26 -12.41 8.84
N SER A 74 -9.06 -12.83 9.18
CA SER A 74 -8.63 -14.22 9.06
C SER A 74 -9.33 -15.11 10.08
N ASN A 75 -9.98 -16.17 9.63
CA ASN A 75 -10.58 -17.17 10.52
C ASN A 75 -9.51 -18.02 11.24
N VAL A 76 -8.33 -18.14 10.61
CA VAL A 76 -7.25 -18.99 11.10
C VAL A 76 -6.47 -18.31 12.22
N ASP A 77 -6.26 -16.99 12.08
CA ASP A 77 -5.40 -16.23 12.99
C ASP A 77 -6.21 -15.51 14.08
N SER A 78 -7.50 -15.25 13.84
CA SER A 78 -8.34 -14.48 14.76
C SER A 78 -9.01 -15.32 15.84
N SER A 79 -9.30 -14.68 16.95
CA SER A 79 -10.13 -15.21 18.03
C SER A 79 -10.98 -14.07 18.62
N PRO A 80 -12.03 -14.37 19.40
CA PRO A 80 -12.83 -13.32 20.06
C PRO A 80 -11.96 -12.32 20.82
N GLY A 81 -12.09 -11.03 20.48
CA GLY A 81 -11.29 -9.96 21.07
C GLY A 81 -9.86 -9.81 20.54
N ASN A 82 -9.41 -10.69 19.63
CA ASN A 82 -8.08 -10.63 19.03
C ASN A 82 -8.17 -10.83 17.52
N LEU A 83 -8.42 -9.75 16.79
CA LEU A 83 -8.73 -9.75 15.37
C LEU A 83 -7.49 -9.50 14.51
N TYR A 84 -7.34 -10.31 13.45
CA TYR A 84 -6.34 -10.15 12.42
C TYR A 84 -7.03 -9.87 11.08
N ALA A 85 -6.93 -8.63 10.62
CA ALA A 85 -7.55 -8.17 9.39
C ALA A 85 -6.66 -8.41 8.17
N ALA A 86 -7.26 -8.51 7.01
CA ALA A 86 -6.59 -8.39 5.73
C ALA A 86 -5.91 -7.02 5.64
N GLY A 87 -4.72 -7.01 5.05
CA GLY A 87 -4.00 -5.79 4.75
C GLY A 87 -3.44 -5.03 5.95
N ALA A 88 -2.12 -4.98 6.04
CA ALA A 88 -1.47 -3.95 6.83
C ALA A 88 -1.61 -2.58 6.15
N ARG A 89 -1.85 -2.56 4.82
CA ARG A 89 -2.09 -1.37 3.99
C ARG A 89 -0.96 -0.35 4.10
N SER A 90 0.26 -0.86 4.24
CA SER A 90 1.43 -0.05 4.55
C SER A 90 2.62 -0.40 3.68
N MET A 91 3.61 0.48 3.66
CA MET A 91 4.96 0.16 3.25
C MET A 91 5.80 -0.03 4.50
N SER A 92 6.60 -1.09 4.55
CA SER A 92 7.52 -1.31 5.66
C SER A 92 8.96 -1.50 5.20
N ILE A 93 9.90 -1.21 6.11
CA ILE A 93 11.32 -1.47 5.92
C ILE A 93 11.77 -2.46 6.99
N ARG A 94 12.49 -3.50 6.57
CA ARG A 94 13.11 -4.48 7.45
C ARG A 94 14.61 -4.55 7.20
N ASP A 95 15.36 -4.91 8.22
CA ASP A 95 16.79 -5.28 8.05
C ASP A 95 16.92 -6.69 7.45
N ALA A 96 18.16 -7.13 7.22
CA ALA A 96 18.45 -8.42 6.64
C ALA A 96 18.06 -9.61 7.54
N GLU A 97 17.89 -9.38 8.83
CA GLU A 97 17.44 -10.34 9.83
C GLU A 97 15.91 -10.39 9.95
N GLY A 98 15.19 -9.54 9.16
CA GLY A 98 13.74 -9.45 9.14
C GLY A 98 13.16 -8.56 10.23
N THR A 99 13.97 -7.85 11.01
CA THR A 99 13.50 -6.93 12.04
C THR A 99 12.83 -5.71 11.42
N LEU A 100 11.66 -5.36 11.92
CA LEU A 100 10.94 -4.16 11.47
C LEU A 100 11.70 -2.90 11.88
N VAL A 101 12.04 -2.07 10.90
CA VAL A 101 12.80 -0.82 11.07
C VAL A 101 11.89 0.40 10.91
N PHE A 102 10.96 0.34 9.97
CA PHE A 102 9.99 1.39 9.70
C PHE A 102 8.69 0.79 9.20
N ASP A 103 7.56 1.43 9.51
CA ASP A 103 6.25 1.14 8.96
C ASP A 103 5.50 2.46 8.70
N SER A 104 4.93 2.61 7.52
CA SER A 104 4.19 3.80 7.14
C SER A 104 2.82 3.92 7.82
N GLY A 105 2.38 2.88 8.51
CA GLY A 105 1.08 2.83 9.17
C GLY A 105 -0.08 3.09 8.20
N SER A 106 -0.97 4.02 8.57
CA SER A 106 -2.14 4.39 7.75
C SER A 106 -1.83 5.45 6.68
N THR A 107 -0.57 5.78 6.44
CA THR A 107 -0.20 6.88 5.52
C THR A 107 -0.78 6.68 4.12
N LEU A 108 -0.71 5.47 3.56
CA LEU A 108 -1.17 5.21 2.19
C LEU A 108 -2.68 5.44 2.04
N ASP A 109 -3.48 4.85 2.93
CA ASP A 109 -4.93 5.05 2.95
C ASP A 109 -5.29 6.53 3.15
N THR A 110 -4.64 7.19 4.13
CA THR A 110 -4.92 8.59 4.48
C THR A 110 -4.56 9.55 3.35
N GLU A 111 -3.43 9.33 2.68
CA GLU A 111 -3.00 10.18 1.57
C GLU A 111 -3.85 9.92 0.30
N ALA A 112 -4.27 8.68 0.05
CA ALA A 112 -5.22 8.37 -1.02
C ALA A 112 -6.57 9.07 -0.79
N HIS A 113 -7.06 9.08 0.46
CA HIS A 113 -8.28 9.79 0.81
C HIS A 113 -8.16 11.30 0.63
N LYS A 114 -7.09 11.93 1.10
CA LYS A 114 -6.84 13.37 0.91
C LYS A 114 -6.81 13.79 -0.55
N ARG A 115 -6.39 12.89 -1.44
CA ARG A 115 -6.34 13.12 -2.90
C ARG A 115 -7.64 12.71 -3.62
N GLY A 116 -8.64 12.24 -2.88
CA GLY A 116 -9.94 11.84 -3.44
C GLY A 116 -9.88 10.56 -4.28
N VAL A 117 -8.88 9.70 -4.06
CA VAL A 117 -8.71 8.45 -4.80
C VAL A 117 -8.86 7.19 -3.95
N TYR A 118 -9.20 7.33 -2.68
CA TYR A 118 -9.51 6.18 -1.83
C TYR A 118 -10.88 5.59 -2.21
N ASP A 119 -10.94 4.27 -2.39
CA ASP A 119 -12.18 3.54 -2.65
C ASP A 119 -12.74 2.96 -1.35
N ASP A 120 -13.83 3.52 -0.84
CA ASP A 120 -14.51 3.01 0.35
C ASP A 120 -15.06 1.59 0.15
N GLY A 121 -15.31 1.19 -1.10
CA GLY A 121 -15.68 -0.18 -1.43
C GLY A 121 -14.68 -1.23 -0.94
N ARG A 122 -13.41 -0.83 -0.78
CA ARG A 122 -12.30 -1.67 -0.32
C ARG A 122 -12.01 -1.52 1.19
N SER A 123 -12.64 -0.57 1.88
CA SER A 123 -12.32 -0.23 3.28
C SER A 123 -12.47 -1.40 4.25
N ARG A 124 -13.45 -2.26 4.06
CA ARG A 124 -13.66 -3.47 4.88
C ARG A 124 -12.70 -4.62 4.57
N ASP A 125 -11.94 -4.53 3.49
CA ASP A 125 -11.00 -5.58 3.03
C ASP A 125 -9.56 -5.07 3.15
N LYS A 126 -8.86 -4.87 2.05
CA LYS A 126 -7.42 -4.57 1.99
C LYS A 126 -7.10 -3.06 1.80
N GLY A 127 -8.11 -2.19 1.68
CA GLY A 127 -7.95 -0.76 1.44
C GLY A 127 -7.35 -0.44 0.07
N VAL A 128 -6.26 0.35 0.03
CA VAL A 128 -5.60 0.78 -1.22
C VAL A 128 -4.72 -0.29 -1.87
N GLU A 129 -4.48 -1.40 -1.22
CA GLU A 129 -3.70 -2.56 -1.70
C GLU A 129 -2.32 -2.15 -2.24
N PRO A 130 -1.34 -1.90 -1.37
CA PRO A 130 0.04 -1.64 -1.80
C PRO A 130 0.67 -2.96 -2.26
N GLU A 131 1.03 -3.07 -3.54
CA GLU A 131 1.48 -4.31 -4.15
C GLU A 131 2.94 -4.29 -4.59
N GLY A 132 3.38 -3.26 -5.29
CA GLY A 132 4.71 -3.23 -5.86
C GLY A 132 5.60 -2.12 -5.32
N VAL A 133 6.91 -2.39 -5.29
CA VAL A 133 7.94 -1.42 -4.89
C VAL A 133 9.01 -1.32 -5.95
N ALA A 134 9.35 -0.08 -6.36
CA ALA A 134 10.54 0.21 -7.14
C ALA A 134 11.44 1.19 -6.37
N LEU A 135 12.75 0.94 -6.38
CA LEU A 135 13.74 1.79 -5.73
C LEU A 135 14.64 2.46 -6.77
N ILE A 136 15.05 3.69 -6.48
CA ILE A 136 16.05 4.38 -7.28
C ILE A 136 16.88 5.36 -6.46
N ASP A 137 18.17 5.42 -6.76
CA ASP A 137 19.06 6.45 -6.18
C ASP A 137 19.10 7.67 -7.08
N ILE A 138 18.78 8.84 -6.52
CA ILE A 138 18.85 10.14 -7.21
C ILE A 138 19.69 11.09 -6.34
N ALA A 139 20.81 11.55 -6.86
CA ALA A 139 21.69 12.49 -6.19
C ALA A 139 22.07 12.11 -4.74
N GLY A 140 22.33 10.82 -4.50
CA GLY A 140 22.75 10.29 -3.20
C GLY A 140 21.59 10.04 -2.21
N ARG A 141 20.34 10.12 -2.69
CA ARG A 141 19.16 9.75 -1.92
C ARG A 141 18.46 8.55 -2.56
N THR A 142 17.98 7.65 -1.75
CA THR A 142 17.20 6.49 -2.19
C THR A 142 15.71 6.79 -2.03
N TYR A 143 14.97 6.67 -3.11
CA TYR A 143 13.52 6.83 -3.15
C TYR A 143 12.84 5.50 -3.38
N ALA A 144 11.74 5.26 -2.69
CA ALA A 144 10.83 4.15 -2.92
C ALA A 144 9.54 4.65 -3.55
N PHE A 145 9.13 4.00 -4.62
CA PHE A 145 7.83 4.15 -5.25
C PHE A 145 7.00 2.92 -4.90
N VAL A 146 5.82 3.13 -4.34
CA VAL A 146 4.90 2.06 -3.92
C VAL A 146 3.61 2.22 -4.69
N ARG A 147 3.29 1.27 -5.56
CA ARG A 147 2.04 1.29 -6.31
C ARG A 147 0.88 0.84 -5.43
N LEU A 148 -0.29 1.45 -5.66
CA LEU A 148 -1.54 1.16 -4.96
C LEU A 148 -2.56 0.66 -5.99
N GLU A 149 -2.87 -0.63 -5.97
CA GLU A 149 -3.70 -1.26 -7.01
C GLU A 149 -5.15 -0.78 -6.95
N ARG A 150 -5.72 -0.68 -5.75
CA ARG A 150 -7.17 -0.46 -5.56
C ARG A 150 -7.48 0.99 -5.14
N THR A 151 -7.19 1.90 -6.03
CA THR A 151 -7.59 3.31 -5.94
C THR A 151 -8.47 3.68 -7.12
N THR A 152 -9.27 4.75 -7.01
CA THR A 152 -10.19 5.22 -8.07
C THR A 152 -9.47 5.90 -9.25
N SER A 153 -8.17 6.07 -9.16
CA SER A 153 -7.23 6.43 -10.22
C SER A 153 -5.89 5.83 -9.88
N SER A 154 -5.09 5.41 -10.87
CA SER A 154 -3.76 4.85 -10.65
C SER A 154 -2.94 5.75 -9.73
N ALA A 155 -2.44 5.20 -8.63
CA ALA A 155 -1.70 5.93 -7.63
C ALA A 155 -0.39 5.25 -7.25
N VAL A 156 0.67 6.06 -7.07
CA VAL A 156 1.99 5.62 -6.64
C VAL A 156 2.48 6.54 -5.54
N ALA A 157 2.67 6.00 -4.35
CA ALA A 157 3.23 6.73 -3.22
C ALA A 157 4.75 6.82 -3.33
N VAL A 158 5.31 7.97 -2.97
CA VAL A 158 6.74 8.27 -3.02
C VAL A 158 7.27 8.48 -1.62
N PHE A 159 8.31 7.72 -1.26
CA PHE A 159 9.01 7.84 0.03
C PHE A 159 10.49 8.15 -0.17
N ASP A 160 11.06 8.97 0.70
CA ASP A 160 12.50 9.05 0.92
C ASP A 160 12.87 7.96 1.93
N VAL A 161 13.62 6.97 1.48
CA VAL A 161 14.07 5.84 2.30
C VAL A 161 15.60 5.85 2.47
N THR A 162 16.25 6.98 2.20
CA THR A 162 17.71 7.15 2.28
C THR A 162 18.26 6.66 3.63
N ASN A 163 17.65 7.12 4.74
CA ASN A 163 17.87 6.57 6.05
C ASN A 163 16.67 5.64 6.41
N PRO A 164 16.86 4.31 6.49
CA PRO A 164 15.75 3.40 6.73
C PRO A 164 15.02 3.63 8.06
N TYR A 165 15.68 4.21 9.06
CA TYR A 165 15.10 4.51 10.38
C TYR A 165 14.32 5.83 10.41
N GLU A 166 14.47 6.67 9.39
CA GLU A 166 13.84 8.00 9.25
C GLU A 166 13.12 8.11 7.90
N ALA A 167 12.65 6.99 7.40
CA ALA A 167 11.90 6.98 6.15
C ALA A 167 10.64 7.85 6.28
N ARG A 168 10.28 8.55 5.19
CA ARG A 168 9.16 9.48 5.21
C ARG A 168 8.44 9.53 3.89
N PHE A 169 7.15 9.69 3.96
CA PHE A 169 6.29 9.99 2.82
C PHE A 169 6.65 11.37 2.25
N LEU A 170 6.73 11.48 0.94
CA LEU A 170 6.98 12.73 0.23
C LEU A 170 5.77 13.21 -0.54
N ASP A 171 5.21 12.32 -1.38
CA ASP A 171 4.09 12.64 -2.24
C ASP A 171 3.39 11.37 -2.75
N MET A 172 2.27 11.56 -3.43
CA MET A 172 1.55 10.51 -4.15
C MET A 172 1.24 11.00 -5.56
N ILE A 173 1.79 10.32 -6.55
CA ILE A 173 1.51 10.55 -7.97
C ILE A 173 0.16 9.93 -8.25
N VAL A 174 -0.78 10.72 -8.76
CA VAL A 174 -2.09 10.25 -9.21
C VAL A 174 -2.19 10.46 -10.72
N THR A 175 -2.57 9.43 -11.45
CA THR A 175 -2.75 9.47 -12.91
C THR A 175 -4.24 9.34 -13.23
N PRO A 176 -4.96 10.46 -13.45
CA PRO A 176 -6.37 10.40 -13.78
C PRO A 176 -6.61 9.63 -15.09
N GLY A 177 -7.61 8.75 -15.07
CA GLY A 177 -7.96 7.92 -16.23
C GLY A 177 -7.24 6.58 -16.31
N ASP A 178 -6.22 6.35 -15.50
CA ASP A 178 -5.54 5.07 -15.34
C ASP A 178 -6.04 4.37 -14.08
N LEU A 179 -6.10 3.04 -14.11
CA LEU A 179 -6.53 2.21 -12.97
C LEU A 179 -5.64 0.96 -12.85
N ALA A 180 -5.64 0.38 -11.66
CA ALA A 180 -4.97 -0.88 -11.36
C ALA A 180 -3.52 -0.91 -11.88
N PRO A 181 -2.60 -0.16 -11.25
CA PRO A 181 -1.19 -0.23 -11.60
C PRO A 181 -0.62 -1.58 -11.17
N GLU A 182 -0.22 -2.43 -12.14
CA GLU A 182 0.32 -3.78 -11.93
C GLU A 182 1.85 -3.85 -12.05
N GLY A 183 2.43 -3.05 -12.92
CA GLY A 183 3.87 -2.99 -13.13
C GLY A 183 4.47 -1.66 -12.71
N LEU A 184 5.65 -1.69 -12.07
CA LEU A 184 6.36 -0.49 -11.66
C LEU A 184 7.85 -0.64 -11.90
N ALA A 185 8.45 0.30 -12.62
CA ALA A 185 9.90 0.35 -12.81
C ALA A 185 10.44 1.78 -12.72
N ALA A 186 11.45 1.99 -11.89
CA ALA A 186 12.21 3.23 -11.83
C ALA A 186 13.61 3.03 -12.42
N TYR A 187 14.02 3.87 -13.37
CA TYR A 187 15.29 3.67 -14.06
C TYR A 187 15.93 4.98 -14.53
N LYS A 188 17.21 4.92 -14.87
CA LYS A 188 17.97 6.04 -15.43
C LYS A 188 18.22 5.80 -16.91
N PHE A 189 17.93 6.79 -17.73
CA PHE A 189 18.23 6.75 -19.16
C PHE A 189 18.74 8.11 -19.63
N ARG A 190 19.92 8.14 -20.29
CA ARG A 190 20.58 9.36 -20.80
C ARG A 190 20.71 10.50 -19.80
N GLY A 191 20.91 10.16 -18.51
CA GLY A 191 21.07 11.13 -17.43
C GLY A 191 19.77 11.58 -16.77
N ASP A 192 18.62 11.27 -17.35
CA ASP A 192 17.30 11.49 -16.75
C ASP A 192 16.82 10.28 -15.95
N VAL A 193 15.88 10.52 -15.03
CA VAL A 193 15.22 9.50 -14.23
C VAL A 193 13.78 9.35 -14.71
N TYR A 194 13.35 8.12 -14.85
CA TYR A 194 12.00 7.78 -15.30
C TYR A 194 11.32 6.83 -14.33
N LEU A 195 10.00 6.96 -14.24
CA LEU A 195 9.11 6.02 -13.59
C LEU A 195 8.11 5.52 -14.64
N ALA A 196 8.11 4.23 -14.90
CA ALA A 196 7.14 3.57 -15.78
C ALA A 196 6.12 2.81 -14.92
N ILE A 197 4.84 3.01 -15.22
CA ILE A 197 3.71 2.40 -14.53
C ILE A 197 2.89 1.66 -15.57
N ALA A 198 2.81 0.33 -15.48
CA ALA A 198 1.93 -0.47 -16.31
C ALA A 198 0.56 -0.56 -15.63
N ASN A 199 -0.47 -0.08 -16.30
CA ASN A 199 -1.84 -0.04 -15.80
C ASN A 199 -2.66 -1.14 -16.48
N GLU A 200 -3.42 -1.91 -15.72
CA GLU A 200 -4.24 -3.02 -16.21
C GLU A 200 -5.51 -2.52 -16.91
N VAL A 201 -6.11 -1.44 -16.40
CA VAL A 201 -7.41 -0.93 -16.83
C VAL A 201 -7.38 0.59 -17.01
N GLN A 202 -8.23 1.10 -17.88
CA GLN A 202 -8.57 2.53 -17.97
C GLN A 202 -9.93 2.81 -17.33
N ALA A 203 -10.06 3.95 -16.65
CA ALA A 203 -11.31 4.39 -16.01
C ALA A 203 -12.50 4.55 -16.98
N SER A 204 -12.23 4.70 -18.29
CA SER A 204 -13.23 4.74 -19.34
C SER A 204 -13.95 3.41 -19.61
N GLY A 205 -13.55 2.33 -18.92
CA GLY A 205 -14.03 0.97 -19.20
C GLY A 205 -13.42 0.35 -20.47
N ALA A 206 -12.49 1.04 -21.11
CA ALA A 206 -11.71 0.45 -22.19
C ALA A 206 -10.75 -0.59 -21.59
N THR A 207 -10.81 -1.81 -22.12
CA THR A 207 -9.96 -2.94 -21.70
C THR A 207 -8.51 -2.84 -22.21
N SER A 208 -8.05 -1.66 -22.60
CA SER A 208 -6.70 -1.46 -23.10
C SER A 208 -5.73 -1.22 -21.94
N THR A 209 -4.88 -2.19 -21.70
CA THR A 209 -3.70 -2.01 -20.86
C THR A 209 -2.74 -1.02 -21.51
N HIS A 210 -2.08 -0.17 -20.72
CA HIS A 210 -1.07 0.75 -21.23
C HIS A 210 -0.04 1.09 -20.16
N THR A 211 1.06 1.70 -20.60
CA THR A 211 2.13 2.13 -19.71
C THR A 211 2.23 3.64 -19.70
N THR A 212 2.11 4.23 -18.52
CA THR A 212 2.35 5.66 -18.29
C THR A 212 3.81 5.86 -17.90
N LEU A 213 4.46 6.85 -18.53
CA LEU A 213 5.86 7.17 -18.30
C LEU A 213 5.99 8.57 -17.73
N TYR A 214 6.54 8.68 -16.53
CA TYR A 214 6.92 9.93 -15.90
C TYR A 214 8.43 10.15 -16.03
N ARG A 215 8.83 11.37 -16.39
CA ARG A 215 10.20 11.84 -16.20
C ARG A 215 10.27 12.59 -14.88
N VAL A 216 11.17 12.17 -14.01
CA VAL A 216 11.39 12.84 -12.73
C VAL A 216 12.24 14.09 -12.98
N ASP A 217 11.66 15.27 -12.77
CA ASP A 217 12.39 16.52 -12.88
C ASP A 217 13.28 16.71 -11.64
N ARG A 218 14.53 17.10 -11.86
CA ARG A 218 15.50 17.36 -10.80
C ARG A 218 15.43 18.80 -10.26
N THR A 219 14.70 19.65 -10.94
CA THR A 219 14.49 21.04 -10.51
C THR A 219 13.34 21.08 -9.52
N GLY A 220 13.65 20.93 -8.23
CA GLY A 220 12.72 21.23 -7.16
C GLY A 220 12.32 22.71 -7.22
N ARG A 221 11.27 23.04 -7.94
CA ARG A 221 10.51 24.28 -7.87
C ARG A 221 9.05 23.96 -7.72
#